data_a425c8818c5cff58d55636b51279920b
#
_entry.id   a425c8818c5cff58d55636b51279920b
#
_cell.length_a   1.000
_cell.length_b   1.000
_cell.length_c   1.000
_cell.angle_alpha   90.00
_cell.angle_beta   90.00
_cell.angle_gamma   90.00
#
_symmetry.space_group_name_H-M   'P 1'
#
loop_
_entity.id
_entity.type
_entity.pdbx_description
1 polymer ?
#
loop_
_entity_poly.entity_id
_entity_poly.type
_entity_poly.pdbx_seq_one_letter_code
_entity_poly.pdbx_strand_id
1 'polypeptide(L)'
;MPETNKILTDIKPVICGYLAEAQALLDPSTVPGEKVVHDVRVLMKKSRASLKLLKPLMDESFFNREYLTFREIGRLMRKWRETSVHRKILKDLKKRFPELFSHLTDNEKINRLLEKQDAINEPSGEMSDELAKIIELLRRSNFRLRFQALAINDQNIILAELEKTFDTVSHCFLKARNYPKNINLHEFRKKTKDLLYQLFFFRPIDPRAIKNLEKRLDSLGQNLGKYNDYAVLIDTLGYRYPSGENISTVDDLIVIVKQEQDKSLLKIWPLAYRIFRPGNKLAILPGFRTYEFPLIT
;
A
#
# COMPACT_ATOMS: atom_id res chain seq x y z
N MET A 1 -13.63 16.23 -37.01
CA MET A 1 -13.09 14.95 -36.55
C MET A 1 -12.85 15.07 -35.05
N PRO A 2 -13.45 14.26 -34.21
CA PRO A 2 -13.25 14.41 -32.79
C PRO A 2 -11.81 14.02 -32.43
N GLU A 3 -11.16 14.83 -31.59
CA GLU A 3 -9.84 14.61 -31.00
C GLU A 3 -9.89 13.39 -30.07
N THR A 4 -9.85 12.20 -30.60
CA THR A 4 -10.02 10.94 -29.87
C THR A 4 -8.70 10.32 -29.37
N ASN A 5 -7.62 11.09 -29.34
CA ASN A 5 -6.35 10.60 -28.75
C ASN A 5 -5.98 11.38 -27.49
N LYS A 6 -6.82 11.34 -26.46
CA LYS A 6 -6.32 11.61 -25.11
C LYS A 6 -5.43 10.44 -24.69
N ILE A 7 -4.16 10.62 -24.97
CA ILE A 7 -3.10 9.68 -24.70
C ILE A 7 -3.04 9.42 -23.20
N LEU A 8 -2.97 8.14 -22.80
CA LEU A 8 -2.66 7.76 -21.42
C LEU A 8 -1.33 8.40 -21.01
N THR A 9 -1.21 8.74 -19.73
CA THR A 9 0.09 9.16 -19.19
C THR A 9 1.11 8.04 -19.41
N ASP A 10 2.26 8.38 -19.96
CA ASP A 10 3.32 7.39 -20.21
C ASP A 10 3.79 6.74 -18.89
N ILE A 11 3.59 5.43 -18.78
CA ILE A 11 3.79 4.68 -17.55
C ILE A 11 5.27 4.50 -17.24
N LYS A 12 6.10 4.21 -18.26
CA LYS A 12 7.52 3.90 -18.04
C LYS A 12 8.32 5.09 -17.49
N PRO A 13 8.25 6.31 -18.04
CA PRO A 13 8.88 7.50 -17.46
C PRO A 13 8.41 7.79 -16.04
N VAL A 14 7.14 7.58 -15.72
CA VAL A 14 6.62 7.78 -14.36
C VAL A 14 7.23 6.79 -13.38
N ILE A 15 7.40 5.51 -13.76
CA ILE A 15 8.10 4.54 -12.89
C ILE A 15 9.55 4.97 -12.68
N CYS A 16 10.26 5.38 -13.74
CA CYS A 16 11.62 5.90 -13.63
C CYS A 16 11.69 7.12 -12.70
N GLY A 17 10.69 8.00 -12.76
CA GLY A 17 10.55 9.14 -11.84
C GLY A 17 10.41 8.70 -10.38
N TYR A 18 9.56 7.69 -10.10
CA TYR A 18 9.42 7.13 -8.74
C TYR A 18 10.73 6.54 -8.20
N LEU A 19 11.54 5.90 -9.07
CA LEU A 19 12.82 5.34 -8.65
C LEU A 19 13.85 6.44 -8.39
N ALA A 20 13.89 7.46 -9.23
CA ALA A 20 14.76 8.62 -9.04
C ALA A 20 14.41 9.40 -7.76
N GLU A 21 13.10 9.62 -7.50
CA GLU A 21 12.62 10.25 -6.28
C GLU A 21 13.01 9.42 -5.04
N ALA A 22 12.80 8.09 -5.09
CA ALA A 22 13.19 7.20 -3.99
C ALA A 22 14.70 7.25 -3.72
N GLN A 23 15.52 7.32 -4.77
CA GLN A 23 16.96 7.45 -4.64
C GLN A 23 17.36 8.80 -4.04
N ALA A 24 16.73 9.90 -4.45
CA ALA A 24 17.00 11.23 -3.94
C ALA A 24 16.64 11.44 -2.46
N LEU A 25 15.68 10.62 -1.95
CA LEU A 25 15.29 10.64 -0.54
C LEU A 25 16.29 9.93 0.39
N LEU A 26 17.21 9.13 -0.16
CA LEU A 26 18.13 8.29 0.60
C LEU A 26 19.54 8.89 0.58
N ASP A 27 20.06 9.12 1.78
CA ASP A 27 21.46 9.53 2.00
C ASP A 27 22.19 8.35 2.65
N PRO A 28 23.28 7.83 2.03
CA PRO A 28 24.02 6.70 2.58
C PRO A 28 24.72 7.00 3.91
N SER A 29 24.92 8.29 4.25
CA SER A 29 25.57 8.73 5.47
C SER A 29 24.63 8.91 6.66
N THR A 30 23.31 8.84 6.46
CA THR A 30 22.32 9.11 7.50
C THR A 30 21.29 7.99 7.64
N VAL A 31 20.82 7.76 8.87
CA VAL A 31 19.70 6.84 9.12
C VAL A 31 18.41 7.43 8.58
N PRO A 32 17.68 6.74 7.67
CA PRO A 32 16.46 7.28 7.13
C PRO A 32 15.39 7.48 8.20
N GLY A 33 14.90 8.71 8.34
CA GLY A 33 13.79 9.02 9.23
C GLY A 33 12.47 8.34 8.81
N GLU A 34 11.50 8.23 9.74
CA GLU A 34 10.20 7.56 9.51
C GLU A 34 9.48 8.03 8.24
N LYS A 35 9.56 9.32 7.92
CA LYS A 35 8.94 9.90 6.72
C LYS A 35 9.62 9.39 5.46
N VAL A 36 10.94 9.42 5.41
CA VAL A 36 11.73 8.91 4.27
C VAL A 36 11.43 7.43 4.03
N VAL A 37 11.47 6.61 5.09
CA VAL A 37 11.10 5.19 5.03
C VAL A 37 9.68 4.99 4.48
N HIS A 38 8.73 5.80 4.95
CA HIS A 38 7.36 5.73 4.47
C HIS A 38 7.28 6.06 2.97
N ASP A 39 7.88 7.16 2.56
CA ASP A 39 7.79 7.69 1.20
C ASP A 39 8.45 6.73 0.20
N VAL A 40 9.66 6.24 0.47
CA VAL A 40 10.32 5.21 -0.36
C VAL A 40 9.46 3.97 -0.51
N ARG A 41 8.85 3.47 0.58
CA ARG A 41 7.94 2.31 0.51
C ARG A 41 6.68 2.57 -0.29
N VAL A 42 6.14 3.79 -0.25
CA VAL A 42 4.99 4.19 -1.08
C VAL A 42 5.41 4.23 -2.55
N LEU A 43 6.55 4.81 -2.88
CA LEU A 43 7.10 4.83 -4.24
C LEU A 43 7.31 3.42 -4.79
N MET A 44 7.84 2.49 -4.00
CA MET A 44 7.97 1.08 -4.40
C MET A 44 6.62 0.37 -4.63
N LYS A 45 5.57 0.73 -3.88
CA LYS A 45 4.21 0.21 -4.14
C LYS A 45 3.64 0.77 -5.42
N LYS A 46 3.80 2.08 -5.66
CA LYS A 46 3.40 2.73 -6.91
C LYS A 46 4.11 2.09 -8.10
N SER A 47 5.45 1.94 -8.03
CA SER A 47 6.25 1.31 -9.09
C SER A 47 5.78 -0.11 -9.42
N ARG A 48 5.48 -0.94 -8.40
CA ARG A 48 4.95 -2.30 -8.62
C ARG A 48 3.56 -2.30 -9.25
N ALA A 49 2.68 -1.42 -8.81
CA ALA A 49 1.34 -1.31 -9.35
C ALA A 49 1.37 -0.85 -10.81
N SER A 50 2.21 0.15 -11.12
CA SER A 50 2.42 0.66 -12.48
C SER A 50 3.05 -0.39 -13.40
N LEU A 51 4.04 -1.13 -12.90
CA LEU A 51 4.72 -2.18 -13.67
C LEU A 51 3.75 -3.28 -14.12
N LYS A 52 2.72 -3.59 -13.32
CA LYS A 52 1.69 -4.58 -13.67
C LYS A 52 0.91 -4.20 -14.92
N LEU A 53 0.66 -2.91 -15.15
CA LEU A 53 0.00 -2.44 -16.37
C LEU A 53 0.85 -2.71 -17.63
N LEU A 54 2.17 -2.70 -17.47
CA LEU A 54 3.12 -2.94 -18.55
C LEU A 54 3.45 -4.42 -18.76
N LYS A 55 2.96 -5.31 -17.87
CA LYS A 55 3.31 -6.75 -17.91
C LYS A 55 3.13 -7.38 -19.30
N PRO A 56 2.02 -7.16 -20.03
CA PRO A 56 1.82 -7.76 -21.35
C PRO A 56 2.76 -7.21 -22.44
N LEU A 57 3.39 -6.06 -22.19
CA LEU A 57 4.22 -5.34 -23.15
C LEU A 57 5.72 -5.57 -22.97
N MET A 58 6.11 -6.43 -22.02
CA MET A 58 7.50 -6.70 -21.71
C MET A 58 7.75 -8.19 -21.52
N ASP A 59 9.00 -8.56 -21.62
CA ASP A 59 9.44 -9.92 -21.34
C ASP A 59 9.15 -10.32 -19.88
N GLU A 60 8.69 -11.54 -19.68
CA GLU A 60 8.28 -12.04 -18.36
C GLU A 60 9.45 -12.09 -17.39
N SER A 61 10.65 -12.43 -17.84
CA SER A 61 11.85 -12.47 -17.01
C SER A 61 12.22 -11.07 -16.52
N PHE A 62 12.09 -10.07 -17.40
CA PHE A 62 12.31 -8.67 -17.06
C PHE A 62 11.27 -8.19 -16.04
N PHE A 63 9.97 -8.43 -16.31
CA PHE A 63 8.89 -8.08 -15.39
C PHE A 63 9.15 -8.66 -14.00
N ASN A 64 9.41 -9.96 -13.91
CA ASN A 64 9.61 -10.65 -12.63
C ASN A 64 10.81 -10.09 -11.87
N ARG A 65 11.92 -9.84 -12.54
CA ARG A 65 13.12 -9.24 -11.93
C ARG A 65 12.83 -7.87 -11.32
N GLU A 66 12.23 -6.95 -12.08
CA GLU A 66 11.94 -5.60 -11.59
C GLU A 66 10.87 -5.61 -10.49
N TYR A 67 9.83 -6.43 -10.64
CA TYR A 67 8.79 -6.61 -9.62
C TYR A 67 9.37 -7.11 -8.29
N LEU A 68 10.26 -8.10 -8.34
CA LEU A 68 10.94 -8.64 -7.16
C LEU A 68 11.92 -7.62 -6.56
N THR A 69 12.63 -6.84 -7.39
CA THR A 69 13.51 -5.76 -6.93
C THR A 69 12.72 -4.72 -6.13
N PHE A 70 11.59 -4.23 -6.64
CA PHE A 70 10.75 -3.27 -5.90
C PHE A 70 10.15 -3.86 -4.62
N ARG A 71 9.86 -5.15 -4.63
CA ARG A 71 9.39 -5.87 -3.43
C ARG A 71 10.48 -5.95 -2.38
N GLU A 72 11.71 -6.28 -2.80
CA GLU A 72 12.87 -6.41 -1.91
C GLU A 72 13.22 -5.07 -1.25
N ILE A 73 13.31 -3.98 -2.02
CA ILE A 73 13.53 -2.64 -1.48
C ILE A 73 12.47 -2.32 -0.42
N GLY A 74 11.19 -2.55 -0.73
CA GLY A 74 10.11 -2.33 0.23
C GLY A 74 10.18 -3.22 1.47
N ARG A 75 10.77 -4.43 1.38
CA ARG A 75 11.00 -5.35 2.50
C ARG A 75 12.15 -4.89 3.39
N LEU A 76 13.27 -4.51 2.79
CA LEU A 76 14.42 -3.98 3.52
C LEU A 76 14.04 -2.73 4.31
N MET A 77 13.31 -1.80 3.68
CA MET A 77 12.80 -0.59 4.36
C MET A 77 11.76 -0.87 5.46
N ARG A 78 11.25 -2.08 5.61
CA ARG A 78 10.24 -2.40 6.64
C ARG A 78 10.82 -2.37 8.04
N LYS A 79 12.06 -2.80 8.21
CA LYS A 79 12.74 -2.90 9.51
C LYS A 79 12.71 -1.55 10.27
N TRP A 80 12.80 -0.42 9.57
CA TRP A 80 12.79 0.92 10.16
C TRP A 80 11.39 1.51 10.45
N ARG A 81 10.30 0.76 10.20
CA ARG A 81 8.93 1.29 10.33
C ARG A 81 8.08 0.68 11.44
N GLU A 82 8.30 -0.57 11.84
CA GLU A 82 7.31 -1.34 12.61
C GLU A 82 6.96 -0.74 13.97
N THR A 83 7.92 -0.12 14.64
CA THR A 83 7.71 0.47 15.99
C THR A 83 6.87 1.75 15.98
N SER A 84 6.95 2.55 14.91
CA SER A 84 6.29 3.87 14.86
C SER A 84 4.77 3.81 14.74
N VAL A 85 4.24 2.82 14.02
CA VAL A 85 2.79 2.65 13.82
C VAL A 85 2.11 2.23 15.12
N HIS A 86 2.66 1.24 15.81
CA HIS A 86 2.13 0.78 17.10
C HIS A 86 2.14 1.90 18.14
N ARG A 87 3.24 2.65 18.22
CA ARG A 87 3.35 3.82 19.11
C ARG A 87 2.26 4.84 18.86
N LYS A 88 2.00 5.17 17.59
CA LYS A 88 0.95 6.13 17.22
C LYS A 88 -0.43 5.66 17.65
N ILE A 89 -0.75 4.38 17.42
CA ILE A 89 -2.02 3.79 17.85
C ILE A 89 -2.14 3.80 19.37
N LEU A 90 -1.11 3.33 20.09
CA LEU A 90 -1.13 3.29 21.55
C LEU A 90 -1.22 4.69 22.17
N LYS A 91 -0.56 5.71 21.59
CA LYS A 91 -0.70 7.10 22.05
C LYS A 91 -2.11 7.65 21.83
N ASP A 92 -2.77 7.32 20.72
CA ASP A 92 -4.17 7.70 20.49
C ASP A 92 -5.10 7.01 21.48
N LEU A 93 -4.92 5.71 21.71
CA LEU A 93 -5.69 4.94 22.69
C LEU A 93 -5.48 5.45 24.12
N LYS A 94 -4.24 5.78 24.50
CA LYS A 94 -3.93 6.36 25.82
C LYS A 94 -4.67 7.67 26.08
N LYS A 95 -4.81 8.52 25.07
CA LYS A 95 -5.59 9.76 25.19
C LYS A 95 -7.10 9.51 25.36
N ARG A 96 -7.62 8.45 24.73
CA ARG A 96 -9.04 8.13 24.73
C ARG A 96 -9.49 7.26 25.91
N PHE A 97 -8.57 6.48 26.46
CA PHE A 97 -8.81 5.54 27.55
C PHE A 97 -7.73 5.68 28.65
N PRO A 98 -7.64 6.86 29.31
CA PRO A 98 -6.56 7.14 30.26
C PRO A 98 -6.58 6.20 31.49
N GLU A 99 -7.77 5.81 31.95
CA GLU A 99 -7.94 4.91 33.10
C GLU A 99 -7.32 3.52 32.83
N LEU A 100 -7.54 2.97 31.61
CA LEU A 100 -6.93 1.70 31.24
C LEU A 100 -5.40 1.79 31.28
N PHE A 101 -4.86 2.90 30.74
CA PHE A 101 -3.41 3.08 30.69
C PHE A 101 -2.77 3.38 32.05
N SER A 102 -3.53 3.84 33.05
CA SER A 102 -3.02 3.95 34.43
C SER A 102 -2.70 2.59 35.06
N HIS A 103 -3.47 1.55 34.72
CA HIS A 103 -3.22 0.17 35.13
C HIS A 103 -2.13 -0.55 34.31
N LEU A 104 -1.70 0.06 33.19
CA LEU A 104 -0.65 -0.47 32.32
C LEU A 104 0.71 0.20 32.53
N THR A 105 0.84 1.09 33.54
CA THR A 105 2.03 1.91 33.78
C THR A 105 3.27 1.04 34.06
N ASP A 106 3.10 -0.11 34.73
CA ASP A 106 4.18 -1.01 35.10
C ASP A 106 4.48 -2.06 34.01
N ASN A 107 3.77 -2.00 32.87
CA ASN A 107 3.97 -2.94 31.78
C ASN A 107 5.13 -2.49 30.89
N GLU A 108 6.32 -3.07 31.10
CA GLU A 108 7.54 -2.74 30.35
C GLU A 108 7.37 -2.82 28.83
N LYS A 109 6.58 -3.77 28.32
CA LYS A 109 6.41 -3.91 26.85
C LYS A 109 5.60 -2.79 26.26
N ILE A 110 4.52 -2.39 26.93
CA ILE A 110 3.69 -1.26 26.47
C ILE A 110 4.52 0.02 26.58
N ASN A 111 5.30 0.18 27.64
CA ASN A 111 6.21 1.31 27.80
C ASN A 111 7.25 1.34 26.67
N ARG A 112 7.91 0.22 26.36
CA ARG A 112 8.84 0.12 25.21
C ARG A 112 8.18 0.43 23.86
N LEU A 113 6.91 0.07 23.66
CA LEU A 113 6.17 0.43 22.45
C LEU A 113 5.76 1.90 22.39
N LEU A 114 5.58 2.54 23.56
CA LEU A 114 5.25 3.96 23.69
C LEU A 114 6.49 4.86 23.61
N GLU A 115 7.64 4.34 24.05
CA GLU A 115 8.91 5.06 24.01
C GLU A 115 9.32 5.34 22.56
N LYS A 116 9.87 6.53 22.38
CA LYS A 116 10.55 6.86 21.14
C LYS A 116 11.89 6.15 21.18
N GLN A 117 12.14 5.21 20.26
CA GLN A 117 13.51 4.79 20.04
C GLN A 117 14.31 6.06 19.72
N ASP A 118 15.28 6.38 20.56
CA ASP A 118 16.20 7.47 20.25
C ASP A 118 16.76 7.23 18.87
N ALA A 119 16.71 8.26 18.06
CA ALA A 119 17.26 8.19 16.72
C ALA A 119 18.73 7.79 16.85
N ILE A 120 19.06 6.59 16.41
CA ILE A 120 20.45 6.20 16.21
C ILE A 120 20.94 7.14 15.12
N ASN A 121 21.71 8.16 15.52
CA ASN A 121 22.14 9.23 14.60
C ASN A 121 23.19 8.73 13.59
N GLU A 122 23.85 7.62 13.91
CA GLU A 122 24.84 7.01 13.01
C GLU A 122 24.40 5.57 12.65
N PRO A 123 24.40 5.22 11.35
CA PRO A 123 24.07 3.87 10.94
C PRO A 123 25.12 2.90 11.46
N SER A 124 24.71 1.78 12.06
CA SER A 124 25.61 0.65 12.27
C SER A 124 26.15 0.18 10.90
N GLY A 125 27.32 -0.46 10.85
CA GLY A 125 27.91 -0.96 9.60
C GLY A 125 26.89 -1.77 8.76
N GLU A 126 26.17 -2.70 9.38
CA GLU A 126 25.12 -3.51 8.73
C GLU A 126 23.99 -2.66 8.13
N MET A 127 23.60 -1.59 8.82
CA MET A 127 22.56 -0.67 8.34
C MET A 127 23.02 0.17 7.16
N SER A 128 24.29 0.60 7.16
CA SER A 128 24.93 1.31 6.05
C SER A 128 25.00 0.42 4.80
N ASP A 129 25.36 -0.86 4.96
CA ASP A 129 25.41 -1.83 3.86
C ASP A 129 24.02 -2.12 3.26
N GLU A 130 22.99 -2.26 4.11
CA GLU A 130 21.60 -2.41 3.63
C GLU A 130 21.14 -1.17 2.85
N LEU A 131 21.48 0.03 3.32
CA LEU A 131 21.12 1.27 2.65
C LEU A 131 21.85 1.43 1.30
N ALA A 132 23.14 1.15 1.26
CA ALA A 132 23.92 1.13 0.03
C ALA A 132 23.35 0.12 -0.98
N LYS A 133 22.94 -1.07 -0.51
CA LYS A 133 22.26 -2.08 -1.34
C LYS A 133 20.96 -1.55 -1.91
N ILE A 134 20.14 -0.85 -1.12
CA ILE A 134 18.86 -0.28 -1.59
C ILE A 134 19.13 0.77 -2.68
N ILE A 135 20.05 1.68 -2.47
CA ILE A 135 20.42 2.72 -3.43
C ILE A 135 20.91 2.09 -4.75
N GLU A 136 21.74 1.07 -4.66
CA GLU A 136 22.24 0.36 -5.86
C GLU A 136 21.12 -0.38 -6.60
N LEU A 137 20.20 -1.03 -5.88
CA LEU A 137 19.01 -1.67 -6.49
C LEU A 137 18.14 -0.64 -7.23
N LEU A 138 17.91 0.54 -6.65
CA LEU A 138 17.16 1.63 -7.28
C LEU A 138 17.86 2.12 -8.55
N ARG A 139 19.19 2.36 -8.48
CA ARG A 139 20.00 2.83 -9.61
C ARG A 139 19.97 1.84 -10.77
N ARG A 140 20.23 0.56 -10.50
CA ARG A 140 20.24 -0.50 -11.52
C ARG A 140 18.87 -0.69 -12.15
N SER A 141 17.81 -0.67 -11.35
CA SER A 141 16.44 -0.83 -11.85
C SER A 141 16.03 0.36 -12.73
N ASN A 142 16.35 1.59 -12.31
CA ASN A 142 16.09 2.79 -13.10
C ASN A 142 16.80 2.74 -14.46
N PHE A 143 18.09 2.34 -14.47
CA PHE A 143 18.85 2.16 -15.70
C PHE A 143 18.19 1.12 -16.62
N ARG A 144 17.89 -0.08 -16.12
CA ARG A 144 17.28 -1.14 -16.93
C ARG A 144 15.93 -0.74 -17.52
N LEU A 145 15.07 -0.08 -16.72
CA LEU A 145 13.76 0.38 -17.18
C LEU A 145 13.86 1.44 -18.27
N ARG A 146 14.81 2.37 -18.17
CA ARG A 146 15.02 3.40 -19.23
C ARG A 146 15.29 2.79 -20.59
N PHE A 147 16.11 1.75 -20.63
CA PHE A 147 16.53 1.12 -21.88
C PHE A 147 15.69 -0.08 -22.29
N GLN A 148 14.70 -0.50 -21.46
CA GLN A 148 13.79 -1.58 -21.84
C GLN A 148 12.87 -1.12 -22.98
N ALA A 149 12.97 -1.80 -24.11
CA ALA A 149 11.98 -1.67 -25.17
C ALA A 149 10.64 -2.28 -24.69
N LEU A 150 9.55 -1.60 -24.96
CA LEU A 150 8.20 -2.15 -24.79
C LEU A 150 7.74 -2.63 -26.18
N ALA A 151 7.10 -3.79 -26.22
CA ALA A 151 6.29 -4.15 -27.37
C ALA A 151 5.22 -3.09 -27.57
N ILE A 152 4.69 -2.94 -28.76
CA ILE A 152 3.73 -1.88 -29.19
C ILE A 152 2.91 -1.34 -28.02
N ASN A 153 2.93 -0.02 -27.83
CA ASN A 153 2.19 0.64 -26.74
C ASN A 153 0.70 0.72 -27.12
N ASP A 154 -0.02 -0.41 -27.04
CA ASP A 154 -1.46 -0.47 -27.29
C ASP A 154 -2.22 -0.10 -26.00
N GLN A 155 -2.94 1.02 -26.05
CA GLN A 155 -3.74 1.53 -24.94
C GLN A 155 -4.84 0.56 -24.53
N ASN A 156 -5.37 -0.25 -25.45
CA ASN A 156 -6.40 -1.25 -25.18
C ASN A 156 -5.84 -2.38 -24.29
N ILE A 157 -4.60 -2.80 -24.51
CA ILE A 157 -3.93 -3.80 -23.67
C ILE A 157 -3.77 -3.27 -22.25
N ILE A 158 -3.37 -2.01 -22.10
CA ILE A 158 -3.20 -1.37 -20.79
C ILE A 158 -4.54 -1.22 -20.07
N LEU A 159 -5.60 -0.86 -20.80
CA LEU A 159 -6.95 -0.79 -20.22
C LEU A 159 -7.45 -2.17 -19.79
N ALA A 160 -7.23 -3.21 -20.59
CA ALA A 160 -7.59 -4.57 -20.23
C ALA A 160 -6.88 -5.04 -18.94
N GLU A 161 -5.62 -4.64 -18.73
CA GLU A 161 -4.91 -4.92 -17.48
C GLU A 161 -5.50 -4.15 -16.27
N LEU A 162 -5.98 -2.92 -16.47
CA LEU A 162 -6.70 -2.18 -15.44
C LEU A 162 -8.02 -2.88 -15.09
N GLU A 163 -8.78 -3.35 -16.10
CA GLU A 163 -10.02 -4.12 -15.87
C GLU A 163 -9.77 -5.41 -15.11
N LYS A 164 -8.75 -6.18 -15.47
CA LYS A 164 -8.32 -7.37 -14.69
C LYS A 164 -7.97 -7.02 -13.24
N THR A 165 -7.35 -5.87 -13.02
CA THR A 165 -7.06 -5.41 -11.65
C THR A 165 -8.36 -5.09 -10.92
N PHE A 166 -9.30 -4.40 -11.56
CA PHE A 166 -10.61 -4.09 -10.97
C PHE A 166 -11.39 -5.37 -10.60
N ASP A 167 -11.44 -6.36 -11.49
CA ASP A 167 -12.08 -7.65 -11.24
C ASP A 167 -11.41 -8.40 -10.10
N THR A 168 -10.08 -8.37 -10.04
CA THR A 168 -9.31 -8.96 -8.93
C THR A 168 -9.67 -8.29 -7.58
N VAL A 169 -9.79 -6.96 -7.55
CA VAL A 169 -10.21 -6.22 -6.34
C VAL A 169 -11.63 -6.58 -5.95
N SER A 170 -12.54 -6.66 -6.92
CA SER A 170 -13.94 -7.04 -6.70
C SER A 170 -14.05 -8.44 -6.11
N HIS A 171 -13.28 -9.39 -6.62
CA HIS A 171 -13.20 -10.74 -6.06
C HIS A 171 -12.65 -10.75 -4.63
N CYS A 172 -11.58 -9.99 -4.37
CA CYS A 172 -11.02 -9.85 -3.02
C CYS A 172 -12.01 -9.22 -2.05
N PHE A 173 -12.82 -8.25 -2.50
CA PHE A 173 -13.89 -7.65 -1.71
C PHE A 173 -14.93 -8.70 -1.30
N LEU A 174 -15.47 -9.48 -2.25
CA LEU A 174 -16.46 -10.51 -1.98
C LEU A 174 -15.92 -11.57 -1.02
N LYS A 175 -14.67 -12.01 -1.24
CA LYS A 175 -14.00 -12.96 -0.35
C LYS A 175 -13.83 -12.42 1.06
N ALA A 176 -13.37 -11.16 1.19
CA ALA A 176 -13.20 -10.51 2.49
C ALA A 176 -14.52 -10.29 3.21
N ARG A 177 -15.60 -9.98 2.46
CA ARG A 177 -16.93 -9.81 3.02
C ARG A 177 -17.53 -11.11 3.54
N ASN A 178 -17.40 -12.20 2.79
CA ASN A 178 -17.91 -13.51 3.17
C ASN A 178 -17.07 -14.14 4.30
N TYR A 179 -15.79 -13.88 4.30
CA TYR A 179 -14.82 -14.43 5.27
C TYR A 179 -13.89 -13.31 5.76
N PRO A 180 -14.31 -12.50 6.76
CA PRO A 180 -13.59 -11.30 7.23
C PRO A 180 -12.38 -11.65 8.10
N LYS A 181 -11.50 -12.53 7.61
CA LYS A 181 -10.22 -12.87 8.23
C LYS A 181 -9.17 -11.80 7.90
N ASN A 182 -8.23 -11.55 8.82
CA ASN A 182 -7.15 -10.58 8.62
C ASN A 182 -6.41 -10.77 7.29
N ILE A 183 -6.14 -12.01 6.89
CA ILE A 183 -5.46 -12.34 5.63
C ILE A 183 -6.25 -11.86 4.40
N ASN A 184 -7.58 -12.02 4.40
CA ASN A 184 -8.45 -11.63 3.29
C ASN A 184 -8.58 -10.10 3.20
N LEU A 185 -8.73 -9.42 4.32
CA LEU A 185 -8.77 -7.95 4.39
C LEU A 185 -7.43 -7.33 4.02
N HIS A 186 -6.32 -7.96 4.42
CA HIS A 186 -4.99 -7.54 3.98
C HIS A 186 -4.80 -7.67 2.46
N GLU A 187 -5.23 -8.78 1.86
CA GLU A 187 -5.14 -8.96 0.41
C GLU A 187 -6.05 -7.96 -0.32
N PHE A 188 -7.28 -7.76 0.16
CA PHE A 188 -8.20 -6.75 -0.38
C PHE A 188 -7.56 -5.35 -0.33
N ARG A 189 -6.93 -4.97 0.79
CA ARG A 189 -6.20 -3.71 0.92
C ARG A 189 -5.07 -3.57 -0.11
N LYS A 190 -4.27 -4.61 -0.31
CA LYS A 190 -3.16 -4.60 -1.29
C LYS A 190 -3.68 -4.34 -2.70
N LYS A 191 -4.72 -5.07 -3.11
CA LYS A 191 -5.30 -4.93 -4.45
C LYS A 191 -6.02 -3.60 -4.65
N THR A 192 -6.72 -3.08 -3.61
CA THR A 192 -7.31 -1.74 -3.63
C THR A 192 -6.25 -0.65 -3.87
N LYS A 193 -5.08 -0.76 -3.21
CA LYS A 193 -3.98 0.19 -3.43
C LYS A 193 -3.32 0.03 -4.81
N ASP A 194 -3.22 -1.19 -5.35
CA ASP A 194 -2.74 -1.39 -6.72
C ASP A 194 -3.65 -0.66 -7.72
N LEU A 195 -4.97 -0.86 -7.64
CA LEU A 195 -5.95 -0.18 -8.48
C LEU A 195 -5.88 1.36 -8.35
N LEU A 196 -5.82 1.86 -7.10
CA LEU A 196 -5.69 3.30 -6.84
C LEU A 196 -4.46 3.90 -7.56
N TYR A 197 -3.31 3.23 -7.49
CA TYR A 197 -2.09 3.75 -8.12
C TYR A 197 -2.12 3.62 -9.65
N GLN A 198 -2.81 2.64 -10.19
CA GLN A 198 -2.97 2.45 -11.63
C GLN A 198 -3.90 3.49 -12.25
N LEU A 199 -4.96 3.92 -11.55
CA LEU A 199 -5.90 4.93 -12.05
C LEU A 199 -5.25 6.26 -12.39
N PHE A 200 -4.12 6.59 -11.77
CA PHE A 200 -3.35 7.80 -12.07
C PHE A 200 -3.08 7.96 -13.58
N PHE A 201 -2.76 6.86 -14.27
CA PHE A 201 -2.40 6.88 -15.69
C PHE A 201 -3.60 7.13 -16.61
N PHE A 202 -4.80 6.92 -16.10
CA PHE A 202 -6.05 7.07 -16.85
C PHE A 202 -6.73 8.43 -16.63
N ARG A 203 -6.14 9.32 -15.82
CA ARG A 203 -6.67 10.67 -15.56
C ARG A 203 -6.91 11.49 -16.84
N PRO A 204 -6.10 11.40 -17.91
CA PRO A 204 -6.36 12.13 -19.14
C PRO A 204 -7.67 11.76 -19.82
N ILE A 205 -8.22 10.56 -19.59
CA ILE A 205 -9.48 10.09 -20.14
C ILE A 205 -10.66 10.91 -19.62
N ASP A 206 -10.84 10.95 -18.30
CA ASP A 206 -11.78 11.78 -17.59
C ASP A 206 -11.18 12.19 -16.23
N PRO A 207 -10.52 13.36 -16.19
CA PRO A 207 -9.82 13.80 -14.98
C PRO A 207 -10.74 13.90 -13.75
N ARG A 208 -12.00 14.31 -13.95
CA ARG A 208 -12.95 14.53 -12.86
C ARG A 208 -13.48 13.22 -12.29
N ALA A 209 -13.91 12.32 -13.15
CA ALA A 209 -14.45 11.03 -12.74
C ALA A 209 -13.38 10.13 -12.15
N ILE A 210 -12.18 10.08 -12.78
CA ILE A 210 -11.06 9.30 -12.27
C ILE A 210 -10.61 9.80 -10.89
N LYS A 211 -10.45 11.12 -10.68
CA LYS A 211 -10.10 11.68 -9.36
C LYS A 211 -11.16 11.38 -8.30
N ASN A 212 -12.44 11.36 -8.65
CA ASN A 212 -13.50 10.98 -7.74
C ASN A 212 -13.40 9.50 -7.33
N LEU A 213 -13.11 8.61 -8.27
CA LEU A 213 -12.89 7.19 -7.98
C LEU A 213 -11.62 6.99 -7.12
N GLU A 214 -10.53 7.66 -7.46
CA GLU A 214 -9.30 7.65 -6.65
C GLU A 214 -9.56 8.10 -5.21
N LYS A 215 -10.32 9.17 -5.00
CA LYS A 215 -10.69 9.66 -3.65
C LYS A 215 -11.47 8.60 -2.85
N ARG A 216 -12.41 7.90 -3.50
CA ARG A 216 -13.17 6.82 -2.85
C ARG A 216 -12.28 5.62 -2.51
N LEU A 217 -11.41 5.21 -3.44
CA LEU A 217 -10.45 4.12 -3.21
C LEU A 217 -9.40 4.47 -2.16
N ASP A 218 -8.97 5.73 -2.10
CA ASP A 218 -8.03 6.18 -1.07
C ASP A 218 -8.68 6.14 0.31
N SER A 219 -9.92 6.65 0.45
CA SER A 219 -10.69 6.55 1.69
C SER A 219 -10.88 5.09 2.13
N LEU A 220 -11.24 4.19 1.20
CA LEU A 220 -11.33 2.76 1.46
C LEU A 220 -9.97 2.19 1.90
N GLY A 221 -8.90 2.52 1.18
CA GLY A 221 -7.55 2.07 1.47
C GLY A 221 -7.00 2.55 2.81
N GLN A 222 -7.42 3.74 3.28
CA GLN A 222 -7.10 4.27 4.61
C GLN A 222 -7.81 3.47 5.72
N ASN A 223 -9.11 3.17 5.56
CA ASN A 223 -9.85 2.38 6.55
C ASN A 223 -9.35 0.93 6.60
N LEU A 224 -9.06 0.31 5.45
CA LEU A 224 -8.41 -1.01 5.38
C LEU A 224 -7.01 -0.98 6.00
N GLY A 225 -6.32 0.17 5.90
CA GLY A 225 -5.02 0.41 6.56
C GLY A 225 -5.15 0.36 8.08
N LYS A 226 -6.09 1.12 8.64
CA LYS A 226 -6.35 1.14 10.09
C LYS A 226 -6.71 -0.24 10.61
N TYR A 227 -7.61 -0.96 9.92
CA TYR A 227 -7.96 -2.34 10.26
C TYR A 227 -6.73 -3.24 10.35
N ASN A 228 -5.87 -3.19 9.32
CA ASN A 228 -4.64 -3.98 9.29
C ASN A 228 -3.65 -3.60 10.40
N ASP A 229 -3.51 -2.30 10.69
CA ASP A 229 -2.59 -1.83 11.72
C ASP A 229 -3.06 -2.26 13.12
N TYR A 230 -4.38 -2.28 13.37
CA TYR A 230 -4.95 -2.88 14.59
C TYR A 230 -4.73 -4.40 14.63
N ALA A 231 -4.91 -5.13 13.52
CA ALA A 231 -4.65 -6.56 13.48
C ALA A 231 -3.21 -6.90 13.87
N VAL A 232 -2.22 -6.16 13.31
CA VAL A 232 -0.80 -6.35 13.63
C VAL A 232 -0.52 -5.99 15.09
N LEU A 233 -1.16 -4.95 15.64
CA LEU A 233 -1.02 -4.61 17.07
C LEU A 233 -1.56 -5.72 17.96
N ILE A 234 -2.75 -6.28 17.68
CA ILE A 234 -3.33 -7.41 18.39
C ILE A 234 -2.39 -8.61 18.36
N ASP A 235 -1.87 -8.97 17.19
CA ASP A 235 -0.90 -10.06 17.04
C ASP A 235 0.37 -9.79 17.86
N THR A 236 0.87 -8.54 17.89
CA THR A 236 2.05 -8.15 18.67
C THR A 236 1.80 -8.23 20.18
N LEU A 237 0.63 -7.83 20.64
CA LEU A 237 0.23 -7.92 22.04
C LEU A 237 -0.02 -9.37 22.47
N GLY A 238 -0.76 -10.14 21.67
CA GLY A 238 -1.14 -11.54 21.99
C GLY A 238 0.01 -12.54 21.90
N TYR A 239 0.94 -12.36 20.94
CA TYR A 239 2.05 -13.31 20.72
C TYR A 239 3.15 -13.27 21.81
N ARG A 240 3.17 -12.27 22.67
CA ARG A 240 4.28 -12.00 23.61
C ARG A 240 3.94 -12.24 25.08
N TYR A 241 2.78 -12.78 25.40
CA TYR A 241 2.40 -13.11 26.76
C TYR A 241 2.28 -14.63 26.95
N PRO A 242 3.35 -15.33 27.37
CA PRO A 242 3.19 -16.64 28.02
C PRO A 242 2.45 -16.40 29.33
N SER A 243 1.45 -17.22 29.59
CA SER A 243 0.61 -17.26 30.77
C SER A 243 1.37 -17.00 32.08
N GLY A 244 1.05 -15.91 32.75
CA GLY A 244 1.52 -15.59 34.10
C GLY A 244 1.86 -14.11 34.28
N GLU A 245 1.08 -13.42 35.11
CA GLU A 245 1.22 -12.05 35.61
C GLU A 245 0.71 -10.91 34.69
N ASN A 246 -0.28 -10.15 35.20
CA ASN A 246 -0.95 -8.98 34.56
C ASN A 246 -1.74 -9.25 33.27
N ILE A 247 -2.30 -10.43 33.10
CA ILE A 247 -3.05 -10.85 31.90
C ILE A 247 -4.30 -9.99 31.70
N SER A 248 -5.06 -9.67 32.75
CA SER A 248 -6.38 -9.01 32.60
C SER A 248 -6.30 -7.65 31.92
N THR A 249 -5.33 -6.81 32.27
CA THR A 249 -5.23 -5.43 31.77
C THR A 249 -4.79 -5.33 30.30
N VAL A 250 -3.97 -6.28 29.84
CA VAL A 250 -3.58 -6.35 28.41
C VAL A 250 -4.68 -6.94 27.59
N ASP A 251 -5.44 -7.88 28.12
CA ASP A 251 -6.63 -8.43 27.47
C ASP A 251 -7.69 -7.35 27.29
N ASP A 252 -7.89 -6.46 28.26
CA ASP A 252 -8.77 -5.30 28.14
C ASP A 252 -8.32 -4.36 27.00
N LEU A 253 -7.01 -4.11 26.88
CA LEU A 253 -6.46 -3.34 25.75
C LEU A 253 -6.72 -4.05 24.42
N ILE A 254 -6.52 -5.36 24.36
CA ILE A 254 -6.82 -6.15 23.13
C ILE A 254 -8.31 -6.07 22.78
N VAL A 255 -9.20 -6.14 23.77
CA VAL A 255 -10.65 -5.98 23.54
C VAL A 255 -10.97 -4.62 22.94
N ILE A 256 -10.40 -3.54 23.47
CA ILE A 256 -10.58 -2.19 22.93
C ILE A 256 -10.04 -2.08 21.51
N VAL A 257 -8.84 -2.62 21.23
CA VAL A 257 -8.26 -2.60 19.88
C VAL A 257 -9.14 -3.38 18.90
N LYS A 258 -9.73 -4.52 19.31
CA LYS A 258 -10.71 -5.28 18.50
C LYS A 258 -11.97 -4.46 18.21
N GLN A 259 -12.50 -3.75 19.20
CA GLN A 259 -13.65 -2.86 18.98
C GLN A 259 -13.34 -1.75 17.97
N GLU A 260 -12.17 -1.14 18.03
CA GLU A 260 -11.73 -0.15 17.04
C GLU A 260 -11.52 -0.76 15.64
N GLN A 261 -11.06 -2.01 15.60
CA GLN A 261 -10.96 -2.79 14.36
C GLN A 261 -12.35 -3.02 13.75
N ASP A 262 -13.35 -3.40 14.53
CA ASP A 262 -14.72 -3.60 14.08
C ASP A 262 -15.38 -2.30 13.62
N LYS A 263 -15.15 -1.18 14.30
CA LYS A 263 -15.56 0.16 13.84
C LYS A 263 -14.98 0.50 12.46
N SER A 264 -13.79 -0.01 12.15
CA SER A 264 -13.19 0.15 10.81
C SER A 264 -13.97 -0.66 9.76
N LEU A 265 -14.45 -1.87 10.07
CA LEU A 265 -15.28 -2.68 9.17
C LEU A 265 -16.60 -1.99 8.82
N LEU A 266 -17.25 -1.33 9.79
CA LEU A 266 -18.48 -0.57 9.55
C LEU A 266 -18.28 0.55 8.52
N LYS A 267 -17.06 1.11 8.39
CA LYS A 267 -16.72 2.11 7.39
C LYS A 267 -16.27 1.50 6.06
N ILE A 268 -15.59 0.35 6.10
CA ILE A 268 -15.06 -0.34 4.93
C ILE A 268 -16.19 -0.85 4.03
N TRP A 269 -17.19 -1.55 4.60
CA TRP A 269 -18.20 -2.26 3.81
C TRP A 269 -19.06 -1.34 2.93
N PRO A 270 -19.63 -0.22 3.42
CA PRO A 270 -20.39 0.69 2.57
C PRO A 270 -19.55 1.33 1.46
N LEU A 271 -18.29 1.70 1.76
CA LEU A 271 -17.37 2.26 0.76
C LEU A 271 -17.04 1.24 -0.33
N ALA A 272 -16.70 0.02 0.09
CA ALA A 272 -16.35 -1.05 -0.84
C ALA A 272 -17.55 -1.45 -1.72
N TYR A 273 -18.74 -1.59 -1.13
CA TYR A 273 -19.95 -1.97 -1.85
C TYR A 273 -20.32 -0.95 -2.93
N ARG A 274 -20.16 0.33 -2.67
CA ARG A 274 -20.44 1.38 -3.68
C ARG A 274 -19.56 1.26 -4.94
N ILE A 275 -18.39 0.66 -4.82
CA ILE A 275 -17.44 0.51 -5.93
C ILE A 275 -17.52 -0.91 -6.52
N PHE A 276 -17.55 -1.94 -5.68
CA PHE A 276 -17.33 -3.34 -6.04
C PHE A 276 -18.55 -4.24 -5.84
N ARG A 277 -19.78 -3.68 -5.81
CA ARG A 277 -20.99 -4.51 -5.71
C ARG A 277 -21.06 -5.50 -6.87
N PRO A 278 -21.69 -6.69 -6.68
CA PRO A 278 -21.87 -7.66 -7.76
C PRO A 278 -22.49 -7.01 -9.00
N GLY A 279 -21.97 -7.34 -10.17
CA GLY A 279 -22.41 -6.76 -11.45
C GLY A 279 -21.75 -5.43 -11.84
N ASN A 280 -21.02 -4.76 -10.92
CA ASN A 280 -20.21 -3.61 -11.34
C ASN A 280 -18.98 -4.09 -12.12
N LYS A 281 -18.74 -3.42 -13.25
CA LYS A 281 -17.53 -3.53 -14.06
C LYS A 281 -16.91 -2.14 -14.19
N LEU A 282 -15.61 -2.10 -14.48
CA LEU A 282 -14.93 -0.82 -14.66
C LEU A 282 -15.61 0.04 -15.75
N ALA A 283 -15.99 -0.59 -16.87
CA ALA A 283 -16.64 0.07 -18.00
C ALA A 283 -17.97 0.79 -17.66
N ILE A 284 -18.67 0.41 -16.57
CA ILE A 284 -19.92 1.09 -16.16
C ILE A 284 -19.70 2.16 -15.10
N LEU A 285 -18.48 2.32 -14.60
CA LEU A 285 -18.16 3.38 -13.67
C LEU A 285 -18.05 4.73 -14.40
N PRO A 286 -18.42 5.85 -13.74
CA PRO A 286 -18.19 7.18 -14.31
C PRO A 286 -16.72 7.36 -14.69
N GLY A 287 -16.46 7.90 -15.87
CA GLY A 287 -15.13 8.09 -16.44
C GLY A 287 -14.69 7.03 -17.44
N PHE A 288 -15.36 5.87 -17.46
CA PHE A 288 -15.11 4.79 -18.43
C PHE A 288 -16.29 4.54 -19.37
N ARG A 289 -17.48 5.10 -19.11
CA ARG A 289 -18.71 4.88 -19.89
C ARG A 289 -18.69 5.39 -21.32
N THR A 290 -17.80 6.31 -21.66
CA THR A 290 -17.75 6.96 -22.97
C THR A 290 -16.72 6.36 -23.93
N TYR A 291 -16.00 5.34 -23.50
CA TYR A 291 -15.07 4.63 -24.36
C TYR A 291 -15.74 3.39 -24.95
N GLU A 292 -16.50 3.60 -26.02
CA GLU A 292 -16.72 2.56 -27.01
C GLU A 292 -15.41 2.47 -27.83
N PHE A 293 -14.60 1.47 -27.51
CA PHE A 293 -13.47 1.13 -28.38
C PHE A 293 -14.06 0.63 -29.72
N PRO A 294 -13.68 1.18 -30.86
CA PRO A 294 -14.06 0.57 -32.12
C PRO A 294 -13.53 -0.87 -32.09
N LEU A 295 -14.46 -1.82 -32.19
CA LEU A 295 -14.12 -3.21 -32.47
C LEU A 295 -13.32 -3.18 -33.77
N ILE A 296 -12.03 -3.49 -33.68
CA ILE A 296 -11.20 -3.73 -34.86
C ILE A 296 -11.75 -5.04 -35.44
N THR A 297 -12.58 -4.91 -36.51
CA THR A 297 -12.96 -6.02 -37.38
C THR A 297 -11.77 -6.49 -38.18
#